data_d23de63d3c18e9ce7650c3485eae2933
#
_entry.id   d23de63d3c18e9ce7650c3485eae2933
#
_cell.length_a   1.000
_cell.length_b   1.000
_cell.length_c   1.000
_cell.angle_alpha   90.00
_cell.angle_beta   90.00
_cell.angle_gamma   90.00
#
_symmetry.space_group_name_H-M   'P 1'
#
loop_
_entity.id
_entity.type
_entity.pdbx_description
1 polymer ?
#
loop_
_entity_poly.entity_id
_entity_poly.type
_entity_poly.pdbx_seq_one_letter_code
_entity_poly.pdbx_strand_id
1 'polypeptide(L)'
;MPKVVDHEARRDEIALVACQIVAKYGFERSTMARIARASGYTTGMVAHYYKYKHDIILAALRLILRRIDQRLIRQRERGESNLLIVLSEALAVDAQRFAECAFWMAFWGQVSTHKKLKQLNVWVHGEYMRLFERCFADHWPKWKSLKAA
;
A
#
# COMPACT_ATOMS: atom_id res chain seq x y z
N MET A 1 19.78 29.02 -0.16
CA MET A 1 20.12 27.64 -0.58
C MET A 1 18.92 27.07 -1.34
N PRO A 2 19.09 26.51 -2.54
CA PRO A 2 17.99 25.85 -3.21
C PRO A 2 17.57 24.64 -2.35
N LYS A 3 16.29 24.56 -2.05
CA LYS A 3 15.69 23.41 -1.32
C LYS A 3 15.85 22.19 -2.23
N VAL A 4 16.73 21.26 -1.88
CA VAL A 4 16.83 19.99 -2.59
C VAL A 4 15.46 19.33 -2.54
N VAL A 5 14.80 19.23 -3.69
CA VAL A 5 13.48 18.59 -3.79
C VAL A 5 13.72 17.09 -3.64
N ASP A 6 13.28 16.53 -2.52
CA ASP A 6 13.27 15.08 -2.34
C ASP A 6 12.20 14.47 -3.23
N HIS A 7 12.64 13.95 -4.39
CA HIS A 7 11.77 13.35 -5.38
C HIS A 7 11.03 12.12 -4.85
N GLU A 8 11.66 11.33 -3.98
CA GLU A 8 11.00 10.16 -3.37
C GLU A 8 9.91 10.58 -2.39
N ALA A 9 10.19 11.53 -1.51
CA ALA A 9 9.18 12.06 -0.59
C ALA A 9 7.97 12.62 -1.35
N ARG A 10 8.19 13.31 -2.49
CA ARG A 10 7.10 13.82 -3.34
C ARG A 10 6.29 12.70 -3.98
N ARG A 11 6.96 11.66 -4.46
CA ARG A 11 6.27 10.48 -5.00
C ARG A 11 5.41 9.81 -3.93
N ASP A 12 5.94 9.61 -2.74
CA ASP A 12 5.21 9.00 -1.63
C ASP A 12 4.02 9.85 -1.17
N GLU A 13 4.16 11.18 -1.15
CA GLU A 13 3.06 12.11 -0.85
C GLU A 13 1.91 11.97 -1.85
N ILE A 14 2.21 11.97 -3.15
CA ILE A 14 1.19 11.78 -4.21
C ILE A 14 0.54 10.39 -4.09
N ALA A 15 1.32 9.35 -3.82
CA ALA A 15 0.83 7.98 -3.64
C ALA A 15 -0.10 7.86 -2.42
N LEU A 16 0.25 8.53 -1.31
CA LEU A 16 -0.59 8.57 -0.11
C LEU A 16 -1.93 9.25 -0.37
N VAL A 17 -1.90 10.42 -1.03
CA VAL A 17 -3.13 11.15 -1.41
C VAL A 17 -3.97 10.30 -2.35
N ALA A 18 -3.35 9.58 -3.30
CA ALA A 18 -4.08 8.68 -4.19
C ALA A 18 -4.77 7.55 -3.41
N CYS A 19 -4.12 6.98 -2.39
CA CYS A 19 -4.72 5.98 -1.50
C CYS A 19 -5.99 6.54 -0.84
N GLN A 20 -5.92 7.74 -0.25
CA GLN A 20 -7.05 8.41 0.39
C GLN A 20 -8.19 8.72 -0.58
N ILE A 21 -7.87 9.20 -1.79
CA ILE A 21 -8.85 9.51 -2.83
C ILE A 21 -9.55 8.25 -3.33
N VAL A 22 -8.82 7.14 -3.52
CA VAL A 22 -9.40 5.85 -3.91
C VAL A 22 -10.29 5.31 -2.79
N ALA A 23 -9.82 5.36 -1.54
CA ALA A 23 -10.61 4.93 -0.39
C ALA A 23 -11.94 5.70 -0.26
N LYS A 24 -11.90 7.02 -0.52
CA LYS A 24 -13.07 7.90 -0.36
C LYS A 24 -14.05 7.86 -1.54
N TYR A 25 -13.54 7.82 -2.78
CA TYR A 25 -14.36 8.01 -3.99
C TYR A 25 -14.41 6.78 -4.90
N GLY A 26 -13.70 5.72 -4.55
CA GLY A 26 -13.53 4.53 -5.38
C GLY A 26 -12.53 4.72 -6.52
N PHE A 27 -12.18 3.61 -7.16
CA PHE A 27 -11.13 3.57 -8.18
C PHE A 27 -11.45 4.42 -9.41
N GLU A 28 -12.68 4.32 -9.95
CA GLU A 28 -13.08 5.00 -11.19
C GLU A 28 -13.01 6.54 -11.06
N ARG A 29 -13.47 7.06 -9.94
CA ARG A 29 -13.50 8.50 -9.67
C ARG A 29 -12.15 9.09 -9.27
N SER A 30 -11.12 8.27 -9.09
CA SER A 30 -9.77 8.69 -8.70
C SER A 30 -8.95 9.06 -9.94
N THR A 31 -9.25 10.20 -10.55
CA THR A 31 -8.54 10.69 -11.73
C THR A 31 -7.21 11.37 -11.37
N MET A 32 -6.27 11.45 -12.32
CA MET A 32 -5.01 12.20 -12.17
C MET A 32 -5.26 13.64 -11.70
N ALA A 33 -6.26 14.33 -12.27
CA ALA A 33 -6.60 15.70 -11.91
C ALA A 33 -7.13 15.79 -10.46
N ARG A 34 -7.92 14.83 -10.00
CA ARG A 34 -8.42 14.80 -8.61
C ARG A 34 -7.30 14.55 -7.61
N ILE A 35 -6.40 13.62 -7.93
CA ILE A 35 -5.21 13.34 -7.10
C ILE A 35 -4.34 14.58 -7.03
N ALA A 36 -4.04 15.23 -8.17
CA ALA A 36 -3.24 16.45 -8.23
C ALA A 36 -3.84 17.57 -7.36
N ARG A 37 -5.13 17.84 -7.53
CA ARG A 37 -5.83 18.86 -6.71
C ARG A 37 -5.74 18.55 -5.22
N ALA A 38 -5.95 17.30 -4.83
CA ALA A 38 -5.90 16.89 -3.42
C ALA A 38 -4.48 16.92 -2.83
N SER A 39 -3.45 16.74 -3.67
CA SER A 39 -2.03 16.87 -3.27
C SER A 39 -1.53 18.32 -3.25
N GLY A 40 -2.35 19.28 -3.65
CA GLY A 40 -1.92 20.68 -3.82
C GLY A 40 -1.02 20.91 -5.05
N TYR A 41 -1.02 19.99 -6.02
CA TYR A 41 -0.20 20.03 -7.22
C TYR A 41 -1.03 20.27 -8.48
N THR A 42 -0.37 20.72 -9.54
CA THR A 42 -0.97 20.73 -10.89
C THR A 42 -0.97 19.31 -11.48
N THR A 43 -1.88 19.05 -12.41
CA THR A 43 -1.91 17.76 -13.13
C THR A 43 -0.60 17.52 -13.89
N GLY A 44 0.03 18.57 -14.45
CA GLY A 44 1.32 18.47 -15.11
C GLY A 44 2.44 18.07 -14.16
N MET A 45 2.44 18.61 -12.93
CA MET A 45 3.42 18.20 -11.91
C MET A 45 3.23 16.73 -11.51
N VAL A 46 2.02 16.26 -11.30
CA VAL A 46 1.77 14.85 -11.02
C VAL A 46 2.18 13.96 -12.21
N ALA A 47 1.91 14.39 -13.45
CA ALA A 47 2.31 13.69 -14.67
C ALA A 47 3.85 13.60 -14.85
N HIS A 48 4.60 14.55 -14.30
CA HIS A 48 6.06 14.47 -14.24
C HIS A 48 6.55 13.31 -13.38
N TYR A 49 5.87 13.02 -12.24
CA TYR A 49 6.23 11.90 -11.35
C TYR A 49 5.64 10.57 -11.79
N TYR A 50 4.44 10.58 -12.38
CA TYR A 50 3.69 9.38 -12.72
C TYR A 50 2.99 9.54 -14.06
N LYS A 51 3.47 8.83 -15.07
CA LYS A 51 2.95 8.93 -16.44
C LYS A 51 1.47 8.49 -16.53
N TYR A 52 1.09 7.48 -15.76
CA TYR A 52 -0.25 6.90 -15.80
C TYR A 52 -0.81 6.70 -14.39
N LYS A 53 -2.15 6.66 -14.29
CA LYS A 53 -2.87 6.37 -13.04
C LYS A 53 -2.41 5.05 -12.39
N HIS A 54 -2.18 4.01 -13.19
CA HIS A 54 -1.74 2.72 -12.66
C HIS A 54 -0.34 2.76 -12.02
N ASP A 55 0.53 3.70 -12.42
CA ASP A 55 1.84 3.89 -11.77
C ASP A 55 1.67 4.46 -10.36
N ILE A 56 0.71 5.40 -10.19
CA ILE A 56 0.38 5.94 -8.87
C ILE A 56 -0.22 4.84 -7.99
N ILE A 57 -1.10 4.00 -8.55
CA ILE A 57 -1.70 2.88 -7.82
C ILE A 57 -0.63 1.89 -7.36
N LEU A 58 0.33 1.55 -8.21
CA LEU A 58 1.47 0.71 -7.84
C LEU A 58 2.30 1.35 -6.71
N ALA A 59 2.56 2.66 -6.80
CA ALA A 59 3.28 3.38 -5.76
C ALA A 59 2.51 3.39 -4.43
N ALA A 60 1.19 3.58 -4.46
CA ALA A 60 0.33 3.50 -3.27
C ALA A 60 0.35 2.09 -2.64
N LEU A 61 0.28 1.03 -3.45
CA LEU A 61 0.40 -0.35 -2.97
C LEU A 61 1.76 -0.60 -2.28
N ARG A 62 2.85 -0.16 -2.90
CA ARG A 62 4.20 -0.25 -2.31
C ARG A 62 4.32 0.53 -1.01
N LEU A 63 3.74 1.72 -0.96
CA LEU A 63 3.73 2.56 0.24
C LEU A 63 2.98 1.88 1.39
N ILE A 64 1.82 1.28 1.12
CA ILE A 64 1.05 0.55 2.13
C ILE A 64 1.85 -0.64 2.66
N LEU A 65 2.45 -1.45 1.78
CA LEU A 65 3.28 -2.59 2.18
C LEU A 65 4.47 -2.17 3.05
N ARG A 66 5.18 -1.09 2.66
CA ARG A 66 6.28 -0.54 3.48
C ARG A 66 5.80 -0.09 4.87
N ARG A 67 4.61 0.52 4.95
CA ARG A 67 4.03 0.96 6.23
C ARG A 67 3.66 -0.20 7.13
N ILE A 68 3.09 -1.26 6.57
CA ILE A 68 2.81 -2.50 7.32
C ILE A 68 4.13 -3.07 7.87
N ASP A 69 5.13 -3.24 7.01
CA ASP A 69 6.45 -3.77 7.39
C ASP A 69 7.09 -2.95 8.53
N GLN A 70 7.08 -1.61 8.39
CA GLN A 70 7.60 -0.71 9.42
C GLN A 70 6.83 -0.78 10.75
N ARG A 71 5.49 -0.97 10.71
CA ARG A 71 4.70 -1.16 11.92
C ARG A 71 5.07 -2.45 12.62
N LEU A 72 5.19 -3.55 11.87
CA LEU A 72 5.59 -4.87 12.39
C LEU A 72 7.01 -4.86 12.96
N ILE A 73 7.96 -4.20 12.29
CA ILE A 73 9.34 -4.03 12.81
C ILE A 73 9.32 -3.29 14.14
N ARG A 74 8.64 -2.14 14.23
CA ARG A 74 8.56 -1.35 15.48
C ARG A 74 7.93 -2.12 16.63
N GLN A 75 6.90 -2.92 16.37
CA GLN A 75 6.27 -3.78 17.38
C GLN A 75 7.24 -4.86 17.88
N ARG A 76 7.99 -5.46 16.96
CA ARG A 76 9.04 -6.45 17.30
C ARG A 76 10.14 -5.83 18.18
N GLU A 77 10.62 -4.63 17.81
CA GLU A 77 11.64 -3.90 18.59
C GLU A 77 11.17 -3.55 20.02
N ARG A 78 9.85 -3.38 20.21
CA ARG A 78 9.24 -3.16 21.53
C ARG A 78 9.00 -4.46 22.32
N GLY A 79 9.31 -5.62 21.77
CA GLY A 79 8.99 -6.91 22.37
C GLY A 79 7.50 -7.26 22.36
N GLU A 80 6.68 -6.51 21.61
CA GLU A 80 5.22 -6.70 21.50
C GLU A 80 4.84 -7.67 20.38
N SER A 81 5.80 -8.43 19.86
CA SER A 81 5.58 -9.31 18.72
C SER A 81 4.79 -10.54 19.15
N ASN A 82 3.50 -10.55 18.84
CA ASN A 82 2.63 -11.73 18.96
C ASN A 82 1.72 -11.89 17.74
N LEU A 83 1.13 -13.05 17.57
CA LEU A 83 0.30 -13.38 16.40
C LEU A 83 -0.91 -12.44 16.25
N LEU A 84 -1.54 -12.03 17.35
CA LEU A 84 -2.70 -11.13 17.31
C LEU A 84 -2.33 -9.76 16.73
N ILE A 85 -1.14 -9.26 17.06
CA ILE A 85 -0.62 -8.01 16.53
C ILE A 85 -0.41 -8.13 15.01
N VAL A 86 0.22 -9.22 14.56
CA VAL A 86 0.40 -9.48 13.13
C VAL A 86 -0.95 -9.54 12.40
N LEU A 87 -1.92 -10.24 12.95
CA LEU A 87 -3.26 -10.34 12.38
C LEU A 87 -4.00 -9.00 12.40
N SER A 88 -3.77 -8.15 13.42
CA SER A 88 -4.39 -6.82 13.51
C SER A 88 -3.95 -5.88 12.39
N GLU A 89 -2.81 -6.13 11.74
CA GLU A 89 -2.39 -5.35 10.57
C GLU A 89 -3.30 -5.53 9.34
N ALA A 90 -4.04 -6.64 9.28
CA ALA A 90 -5.06 -6.86 8.26
C ALA A 90 -6.41 -6.22 8.59
N LEU A 91 -6.55 -5.60 9.78
CA LEU A 91 -7.80 -5.04 10.27
C LEU A 91 -7.78 -3.51 10.27
N ALA A 92 -8.93 -2.91 10.02
CA ALA A 92 -9.12 -1.45 10.01
C ALA A 92 -9.31 -0.89 11.44
N VAL A 93 -8.31 -1.03 12.30
CA VAL A 93 -8.40 -0.67 13.73
C VAL A 93 -8.20 0.83 14.02
N ASP A 94 -7.74 1.58 13.03
CA ASP A 94 -7.59 3.04 13.08
C ASP A 94 -7.91 3.68 11.73
N ALA A 95 -7.99 5.01 11.68
CA ALA A 95 -8.36 5.76 10.47
C ALA A 95 -7.38 5.53 9.31
N GLN A 96 -6.08 5.36 9.60
CA GLN A 96 -5.07 5.09 8.57
C GLN A 96 -5.26 3.69 7.97
N ARG A 97 -5.39 2.67 8.81
CA ARG A 97 -5.63 1.29 8.38
C ARG A 97 -6.98 1.13 7.69
N PHE A 98 -7.99 1.87 8.14
CA PHE A 98 -9.27 1.93 7.43
C PHE A 98 -9.11 2.42 5.99
N ALA A 99 -8.36 3.51 5.76
CA ALA A 99 -8.09 4.02 4.42
C ALA A 99 -7.26 3.02 3.58
N GLU A 100 -6.28 2.35 4.18
CA GLU A 100 -5.49 1.30 3.53
C GLU A 100 -6.37 0.10 3.14
N CYS A 101 -7.25 -0.39 4.03
CA CYS A 101 -8.21 -1.46 3.73
C CYS A 101 -9.22 -1.06 2.64
N ALA A 102 -9.79 0.13 2.72
CA ALA A 102 -10.71 0.64 1.71
C ALA A 102 -10.04 0.76 0.33
N PHE A 103 -8.77 1.18 0.29
CA PHE A 103 -7.97 1.19 -0.94
C PHE A 103 -7.80 -0.23 -1.51
N TRP A 104 -7.46 -1.23 -0.67
CA TRP A 104 -7.33 -2.63 -1.07
C TRP A 104 -8.64 -3.18 -1.67
N MET A 105 -9.77 -2.93 -1.01
CA MET A 105 -11.08 -3.36 -1.51
C MET A 105 -11.38 -2.74 -2.88
N ALA A 106 -11.14 -1.44 -3.03
CA ALA A 106 -11.34 -0.74 -4.29
C ALA A 106 -10.41 -1.26 -5.40
N PHE A 107 -9.15 -1.57 -5.07
CA PHE A 107 -8.18 -2.15 -5.99
C PHE A 107 -8.63 -3.55 -6.45
N TRP A 108 -8.95 -4.45 -5.53
CA TRP A 108 -9.38 -5.81 -5.86
C TRP A 108 -10.67 -5.84 -6.68
N GLY A 109 -11.60 -4.92 -6.44
CA GLY A 109 -12.80 -4.76 -7.26
C GLY A 109 -12.51 -4.49 -8.74
N GLN A 110 -11.33 -3.96 -9.07
CA GLN A 110 -10.91 -3.64 -10.44
C GLN A 110 -9.99 -4.69 -11.08
N VAL A 111 -9.42 -5.59 -10.28
CA VAL A 111 -8.44 -6.59 -10.75
C VAL A 111 -9.03 -7.51 -11.82
N SER A 112 -10.30 -7.90 -11.69
CA SER A 112 -10.99 -8.79 -12.64
C SER A 112 -11.17 -8.18 -14.01
N THR A 113 -11.34 -6.85 -14.09
CA THR A 113 -11.72 -6.12 -15.32
C THR A 113 -10.53 -5.48 -16.04
N HIS A 114 -9.38 -5.29 -15.35
CA HIS A 114 -8.23 -4.56 -15.89
C HIS A 114 -6.96 -5.42 -15.95
N LYS A 115 -6.52 -5.78 -17.14
CA LYS A 115 -5.34 -6.64 -17.38
C LYS A 115 -4.07 -6.16 -16.63
N LYS A 116 -3.79 -4.84 -16.64
CA LYS A 116 -2.63 -4.27 -15.93
C LYS A 116 -2.74 -4.40 -14.42
N LEU A 117 -3.94 -4.21 -13.86
CA LEU A 117 -4.17 -4.38 -12.42
C LEU A 117 -4.09 -5.85 -12.01
N LYS A 118 -4.50 -6.77 -12.87
CA LYS A 118 -4.33 -8.21 -12.64
C LYS A 118 -2.85 -8.59 -12.53
N GLN A 119 -2.00 -8.07 -13.40
CA GLN A 119 -0.54 -8.28 -13.32
C GLN A 119 0.05 -7.69 -12.04
N LEU A 120 -0.36 -6.46 -11.68
CA LEU A 120 0.03 -5.82 -10.41
C LEU A 120 -0.40 -6.62 -9.19
N ASN A 121 -1.61 -7.20 -9.22
CA ASN A 121 -2.12 -8.01 -8.13
C ASN A 121 -1.27 -9.25 -7.87
N VAL A 122 -0.81 -9.94 -8.91
CA VAL A 122 0.09 -11.10 -8.76
C VAL A 122 1.37 -10.70 -8.01
N TRP A 123 1.99 -9.60 -8.43
CA TRP A 123 3.21 -9.11 -7.77
C TRP A 123 2.94 -8.69 -6.32
N VAL A 124 1.92 -7.87 -6.12
CA VAL A 124 1.54 -7.35 -4.79
C VAL A 124 1.16 -8.47 -3.82
N HIS A 125 0.40 -9.46 -4.30
CA HIS A 125 0.05 -10.63 -3.49
C HIS A 125 1.30 -11.40 -3.03
N GLY A 126 2.26 -11.59 -3.94
CA GLY A 126 3.54 -12.21 -3.60
C GLY A 126 4.33 -11.44 -2.53
N GLU A 127 4.38 -10.10 -2.61
CA GLU A 127 5.03 -9.26 -1.58
C GLU A 127 4.31 -9.35 -0.24
N TYR A 128 2.98 -9.29 -0.27
CA TYR A 128 2.14 -9.40 0.93
C TYR A 128 2.34 -10.76 1.62
N MET A 129 2.31 -11.85 0.85
CA MET A 129 2.56 -13.19 1.38
C MET A 129 3.96 -13.32 1.99
N ARG A 130 4.99 -12.81 1.33
CA ARG A 130 6.36 -12.82 1.88
C ARG A 130 6.48 -12.04 3.20
N LEU A 131 5.78 -10.92 3.30
CA LEU A 131 5.75 -10.13 4.53
C LEU A 131 5.15 -10.95 5.68
N PHE A 132 3.98 -11.54 5.47
CA PHE A 132 3.32 -12.37 6.48
C PHE A 132 4.11 -13.64 6.80
N GLU A 133 4.69 -14.31 5.81
CA GLU A 133 5.52 -15.50 6.04
C GLU A 133 6.71 -15.21 6.97
N ARG A 134 7.36 -14.06 6.81
CA ARG A 134 8.43 -13.64 7.74
C ARG A 134 7.90 -13.50 9.17
N CYS A 135 6.76 -12.83 9.33
CA CYS A 135 6.15 -12.64 10.64
C CYS A 135 5.67 -13.96 11.27
N PHE A 136 5.08 -14.86 10.49
CA PHE A 136 4.63 -16.16 10.98
C PHE A 136 5.79 -17.08 11.32
N ALA A 137 6.90 -17.07 10.57
CA ALA A 137 8.06 -17.88 10.83
C ALA A 137 8.69 -17.58 12.21
N ASP A 138 8.60 -16.33 12.66
CA ASP A 138 9.07 -15.91 13.98
C ASP A 138 8.18 -16.43 15.14
N HIS A 139 6.87 -16.54 14.89
CA HIS A 139 5.90 -16.91 15.92
C HIS A 139 5.50 -18.39 15.90
N TRP A 140 5.67 -19.03 14.76
CA TRP A 140 5.28 -20.41 14.55
C TRP A 140 6.35 -21.18 13.76
N PRO A 141 7.37 -21.70 14.43
CA PRO A 141 8.49 -22.41 13.78
C PRO A 141 8.05 -23.58 12.88
N LYS A 142 6.90 -24.21 13.19
CA LYS A 142 6.30 -25.30 12.39
C LYS A 142 5.55 -24.82 11.14
N TRP A 143 5.41 -23.54 10.92
CA TRP A 143 4.71 -22.99 9.75
C TRP A 143 5.29 -23.48 8.42
N LYS A 144 6.63 -23.61 8.34
CA LYS A 144 7.31 -24.08 7.12
C LYS A 144 6.98 -25.54 6.78
N SER A 145 6.76 -26.39 7.78
CA SER A 145 6.41 -27.80 7.57
C SER A 145 4.95 -27.99 7.12
N LEU A 146 4.04 -27.10 7.51
CA LEU A 146 2.65 -27.10 7.05
C LEU A 146 2.47 -26.67 5.57
N LYS A 147 3.44 -25.91 5.04
CA LYS A 147 3.42 -25.46 3.64
C LYS A 147 3.98 -26.51 2.66
N ALA A 148 4.68 -27.52 3.17
CA ALA A 148 5.29 -28.59 2.38
C ALA A 148 4.39 -29.86 2.25
N ALA A 149 3.27 -29.90 2.97
CA ALA A 149 2.24 -30.94 2.90
C ALA A 149 1.08 -30.48 2.00
#